data_aa96c65e316514aaa42f03db79798624
#
_entry.id   aa96c65e316514aaa42f03db79798624
#
_cell.length_a   1.000
_cell.length_b   1.000
_cell.length_c   1.000
_cell.angle_alpha   90.00
_cell.angle_beta   90.00
_cell.angle_gamma   90.00
#
_symmetry.space_group_name_H-M   'P 1'
#
loop_
_entity.id
_entity.type
_entity.pdbx_description
1 polymer ?
#
loop_
_entity_poly.entity_id
_entity_poly.type
_entity_poly.pdbx_seq_one_letter_code
_entity_poly.pdbx_strand_id
1 'polypeptide(L)'
;MKSIIFVLITIAALSSCKGECKYDEPIEDFFVTHWEEALPKHGKVYSFKAGTNFTAPIDSFNLPIIERIHGYPDWISFTLRGKMPTHRNDIRLVLDDTLVYDISNITLSWFVDQKHWTMGGPREYCIVSSLKVNGRIVRGTIDVGYLRFPHEHARVLKELLRLQEQHNVPIRHKMVKK
;
A
#
# COMPACT_ATOMS: atom_id res chain seq x y z
N MET A 1 -10.23 -24.82 47.32
CA MET A 1 -9.70 -23.55 46.77
C MET A 1 -8.77 -23.77 45.59
N LYS A 2 -8.03 -24.88 45.41
CA LYS A 2 -7.11 -25.07 44.24
C LYS A 2 -7.83 -25.31 42.89
N SER A 3 -9.06 -25.84 42.87
CA SER A 3 -9.79 -26.10 41.61
C SER A 3 -10.36 -24.85 40.95
N ILE A 4 -10.68 -23.79 41.69
CA ILE A 4 -11.26 -22.53 41.15
C ILE A 4 -10.21 -21.73 40.37
N ILE A 5 -8.94 -21.78 40.81
CA ILE A 5 -7.84 -21.05 40.14
C ILE A 5 -7.54 -21.69 38.78
N PHE A 6 -7.65 -23.01 38.63
CA PHE A 6 -7.42 -23.69 37.35
C PHE A 6 -8.48 -23.35 36.29
N VAL A 7 -9.75 -23.21 36.69
CA VAL A 7 -10.85 -22.81 35.79
C VAL A 7 -10.70 -21.40 35.31
N LEU A 8 -10.26 -20.48 36.16
CA LEU A 8 -10.03 -19.05 35.76
C LEU A 8 -8.89 -18.89 34.78
N ILE A 9 -7.79 -19.68 34.90
CA ILE A 9 -6.66 -19.64 33.98
C ILE A 9 -7.06 -20.21 32.60
N THR A 10 -7.89 -21.25 32.55
CA THR A 10 -8.37 -21.83 31.29
C THR A 10 -9.32 -20.90 30.53
N ILE A 11 -10.15 -20.14 31.22
CA ILE A 11 -11.06 -19.15 30.60
C ILE A 11 -10.26 -17.96 30.04
N ALA A 12 -9.21 -17.50 30.72
CA ALA A 12 -8.34 -16.44 30.23
C ALA A 12 -7.53 -16.86 28.98
N ALA A 13 -7.20 -18.14 28.83
CA ALA A 13 -6.47 -18.64 27.66
C ALA A 13 -7.35 -18.79 26.40
N LEU A 14 -8.67 -18.87 26.54
CA LEU A 14 -9.61 -19.01 25.41
C LEU A 14 -10.04 -17.67 24.79
N SER A 15 -9.75 -16.54 25.42
CA SER A 15 -10.22 -15.22 24.98
C SER A 15 -9.23 -14.46 24.07
N SER A 16 -8.15 -15.09 23.56
CA SER A 16 -7.06 -14.39 22.91
C SER A 16 -6.63 -14.92 21.53
N CYS A 17 -7.50 -15.59 20.79
CA CYS A 17 -7.20 -15.92 19.39
C CYS A 17 -7.92 -14.95 18.43
N LYS A 18 -7.62 -13.65 18.51
CA LYS A 18 -7.80 -12.78 17.35
C LYS A 18 -6.67 -13.12 16.37
N GLY A 19 -7.03 -13.64 15.19
CA GLY A 19 -6.04 -13.88 14.14
C GLY A 19 -5.27 -12.61 13.81
N GLU A 20 -3.96 -12.71 13.58
CA GLU A 20 -3.18 -11.60 13.08
C GLU A 20 -3.51 -11.37 11.60
N CYS A 21 -3.53 -10.11 11.17
CA CYS A 21 -3.67 -9.78 9.76
C CYS A 21 -2.47 -10.30 8.96
N LYS A 22 -2.76 -10.99 7.86
CA LYS A 22 -1.72 -11.59 7.02
C LYS A 22 -1.21 -10.57 6.00
N TYR A 23 0.06 -10.22 6.09
CA TYR A 23 0.72 -9.31 5.13
C TYR A 23 1.10 -10.00 3.81
N ASP A 24 0.91 -11.32 3.69
CA ASP A 24 1.20 -12.10 2.48
C ASP A 24 0.03 -12.13 1.48
N GLU A 25 -1.12 -11.53 1.82
CA GLU A 25 -2.24 -11.43 0.91
C GLU A 25 -1.88 -10.55 -0.29
N PRO A 26 -2.29 -10.93 -1.52
CA PRO A 26 -1.99 -10.18 -2.72
C PRO A 26 -2.76 -8.85 -2.75
N ILE A 27 -2.15 -7.85 -3.38
CA ILE A 27 -2.81 -6.59 -3.71
C ILE A 27 -3.29 -6.71 -5.16
N GLU A 28 -4.61 -6.72 -5.35
CA GLU A 28 -5.26 -6.97 -6.63
C GLU A 28 -5.51 -5.67 -7.40
N ASP A 29 -5.96 -4.63 -6.69
CA ASP A 29 -6.33 -3.35 -7.29
C ASP A 29 -5.71 -2.16 -6.57
N PHE A 30 -5.47 -1.12 -7.36
CA PHE A 30 -5.14 0.21 -6.90
C PHE A 30 -6.26 1.17 -7.25
N PHE A 31 -6.69 1.98 -6.29
CA PHE A 31 -7.66 3.05 -6.49
C PHE A 31 -6.99 4.40 -6.30
N VAL A 32 -7.01 5.23 -7.34
CA VAL A 32 -6.58 6.62 -7.23
C VAL A 32 -7.82 7.51 -7.25
N THR A 33 -8.00 8.28 -6.18
CA THR A 33 -9.11 9.21 -6.00
C THR A 33 -8.73 10.62 -6.43
N HIS A 34 -9.71 11.49 -6.63
CA HIS A 34 -9.54 12.87 -7.09
C HIS A 34 -8.84 12.95 -8.46
N TRP A 35 -9.18 12.03 -9.34
CA TRP A 35 -8.64 11.97 -10.70
C TRP A 35 -9.53 12.74 -11.66
N GLU A 36 -9.15 13.95 -12.00
CA GLU A 36 -9.91 14.85 -12.90
C GLU A 36 -9.42 14.78 -14.36
N GLU A 37 -8.24 14.19 -14.59
CA GLU A 37 -7.59 14.13 -15.89
C GLU A 37 -8.13 13.00 -16.79
N ALA A 38 -7.66 12.93 -18.03
CA ALA A 38 -7.89 11.79 -18.91
C ALA A 38 -7.32 10.50 -18.30
N LEU A 39 -7.91 9.34 -18.61
CA LEU A 39 -7.38 8.07 -18.15
C LEU A 39 -5.95 7.84 -18.67
N PRO A 40 -5.04 7.33 -17.84
CA PRO A 40 -3.72 6.91 -18.28
C PRO A 40 -3.85 5.83 -19.37
N LYS A 41 -2.99 5.86 -20.37
CA LYS A 41 -2.98 4.88 -21.45
C LYS A 41 -2.31 3.57 -21.04
N HIS A 42 -1.34 3.67 -20.15
CA HIS A 42 -0.60 2.52 -19.64
C HIS A 42 -0.14 2.76 -18.21
N GLY A 43 0.12 1.68 -17.51
CA GLY A 43 0.66 1.72 -16.17
C GLY A 43 1.53 0.51 -15.88
N LYS A 44 2.46 0.68 -14.96
CA LYS A 44 3.35 -0.38 -14.52
C LYS A 44 3.55 -0.33 -13.00
N VAL A 45 3.51 -1.48 -12.38
CA VAL A 45 3.78 -1.66 -10.96
C VAL A 45 5.13 -2.34 -10.79
N TYR A 46 5.97 -1.80 -9.93
CA TYR A 46 7.21 -2.42 -9.49
C TYR A 46 7.10 -2.76 -8.02
N SER A 47 7.55 -3.95 -7.65
CA SER A 47 7.60 -4.42 -6.28
C SER A 47 9.05 -4.42 -5.80
N PHE A 48 9.29 -3.94 -4.58
CA PHE A 48 10.60 -3.82 -3.96
C PHE A 48 10.60 -4.50 -2.59
N LYS A 49 11.79 -4.89 -2.14
CA LYS A 49 11.97 -5.33 -0.76
C LYS A 49 11.68 -4.14 0.19
N ALA A 50 10.80 -4.35 1.17
CA ALA A 50 10.41 -3.29 2.09
C ALA A 50 11.62 -2.71 2.86
N GLY A 51 11.57 -1.40 3.09
CA GLY A 51 12.59 -0.67 3.81
C GLY A 51 13.89 -0.42 3.04
N THR A 52 13.95 -0.75 1.74
CA THR A 52 15.14 -0.53 0.90
C THR A 52 15.12 0.80 0.14
N ASN A 53 14.14 1.65 0.44
CA ASN A 53 13.96 2.93 -0.26
C ASN A 53 13.92 2.77 -1.79
N PHE A 54 13.17 1.75 -2.25
CA PHE A 54 12.96 1.41 -3.68
C PHE A 54 14.25 1.12 -4.47
N THR A 55 15.28 0.59 -3.81
CA THR A 55 16.57 0.24 -4.46
C THR A 55 16.74 -1.25 -4.72
N ALA A 56 15.96 -2.12 -4.07
CA ALA A 56 16.03 -3.58 -4.23
C ALA A 56 14.75 -4.11 -4.93
N PRO A 57 14.69 -4.10 -6.27
CA PRO A 57 13.53 -4.59 -7.01
C PRO A 57 13.38 -6.10 -6.87
N ILE A 58 12.13 -6.56 -6.77
CA ILE A 58 11.75 -7.97 -6.73
C ILE A 58 11.11 -8.38 -8.06
N ASP A 59 10.12 -7.58 -8.53
CA ASP A 59 9.34 -7.93 -9.72
C ASP A 59 8.71 -6.67 -10.35
N SER A 60 8.11 -6.82 -11.54
CA SER A 60 7.34 -5.76 -12.18
C SER A 60 6.16 -6.32 -12.97
N PHE A 61 5.05 -5.57 -13.00
CA PHE A 61 3.78 -5.98 -13.57
C PHE A 61 3.21 -4.85 -14.44
N ASN A 62 2.70 -5.19 -15.61
CA ASN A 62 1.92 -4.25 -16.40
C ASN A 62 0.47 -4.20 -15.88
N LEU A 63 -0.16 -3.05 -15.96
CA LEU A 63 -1.56 -2.85 -15.61
C LEU A 63 -2.41 -3.03 -16.88
N PRO A 64 -3.09 -4.17 -17.05
CA PRO A 64 -3.85 -4.45 -18.26
C PRO A 64 -5.20 -3.74 -18.31
N ILE A 65 -5.71 -3.31 -17.16
CA ILE A 65 -7.02 -2.68 -17.02
C ILE A 65 -6.86 -1.38 -16.25
N ILE A 66 -7.31 -0.28 -16.86
CA ILE A 66 -7.37 1.05 -16.28
C ILE A 66 -8.74 1.60 -16.61
N GLU A 67 -9.55 1.87 -15.58
CA GLU A 67 -10.94 2.29 -15.79
C GLU A 67 -11.43 3.27 -14.73
N ARG A 68 -12.46 4.07 -15.08
CA ARG A 68 -13.18 4.87 -14.09
C ARG A 68 -14.18 4.00 -13.35
N ILE A 69 -14.33 4.24 -12.06
CA ILE A 69 -15.26 3.47 -11.24
C ILE A 69 -16.67 4.01 -11.43
N HIS A 70 -17.60 3.13 -11.76
CA HIS A 70 -19.00 3.50 -11.88
C HIS A 70 -19.53 4.08 -10.55
N GLY A 71 -20.16 5.25 -10.61
CA GLY A 71 -20.67 5.96 -9.42
C GLY A 71 -19.64 6.85 -8.70
N TYR A 72 -18.37 6.78 -9.09
CA TYR A 72 -17.28 7.62 -8.54
C TYR A 72 -16.46 8.21 -9.70
N PRO A 73 -16.93 9.30 -10.35
CA PRO A 73 -16.35 9.80 -11.59
C PRO A 73 -14.92 10.33 -11.46
N ASP A 74 -14.51 10.69 -10.25
CA ASP A 74 -13.17 11.13 -9.86
C ASP A 74 -12.29 9.99 -9.33
N TRP A 75 -12.71 8.73 -9.46
CA TRP A 75 -11.92 7.56 -9.08
C TRP A 75 -11.55 6.75 -10.32
N ILE A 76 -10.29 6.32 -10.34
CA ILE A 76 -9.81 5.35 -11.32
C ILE A 76 -9.31 4.10 -10.60
N SER A 77 -9.50 2.95 -11.22
CA SER A 77 -8.96 1.66 -10.75
C SER A 77 -7.94 1.11 -11.72
N PHE A 78 -6.98 0.41 -11.16
CA PHE A 78 -5.94 -0.33 -11.87
C PHE A 78 -5.93 -1.75 -11.35
N THR A 79 -6.31 -2.70 -12.17
CA THR A 79 -6.37 -4.11 -11.80
C THR A 79 -5.13 -4.85 -12.28
N LEU A 80 -4.48 -5.57 -11.36
CA LEU A 80 -3.40 -6.50 -11.67
C LEU A 80 -3.94 -7.85 -12.09
N ARG A 81 -3.19 -8.56 -12.94
CA ARG A 81 -3.48 -9.95 -13.31
C ARG A 81 -2.24 -10.81 -13.17
N GLY A 82 -2.42 -12.02 -12.65
CA GLY A 82 -1.34 -12.99 -12.47
C GLY A 82 -0.65 -12.86 -11.11
N LYS A 83 0.68 -12.85 -11.10
CA LYS A 83 1.46 -12.67 -9.86
C LYS A 83 1.33 -11.23 -9.39
N MET A 84 1.11 -11.03 -8.11
CA MET A 84 0.79 -9.72 -7.50
C MET A 84 1.76 -9.40 -6.37
N PRO A 85 2.04 -8.09 -6.10
CA PRO A 85 2.77 -7.70 -4.90
C PRO A 85 1.92 -7.99 -3.66
N THR A 86 2.58 -8.07 -2.51
CA THR A 86 1.92 -8.24 -1.21
C THR A 86 2.15 -7.00 -0.34
N HIS A 87 1.45 -6.92 0.78
CA HIS A 87 1.59 -5.82 1.75
C HIS A 87 2.98 -5.78 2.43
N ARG A 88 3.80 -6.83 2.26
CA ARG A 88 5.21 -6.87 2.72
C ARG A 88 6.16 -6.12 1.80
N ASN A 89 5.70 -5.67 0.64
CA ASN A 89 6.53 -5.01 -0.36
C ASN A 89 6.39 -3.48 -0.27
N ASP A 90 7.46 -2.76 -0.61
CA ASP A 90 7.34 -1.40 -1.08
C ASP A 90 6.96 -1.46 -2.57
N ILE A 91 6.08 -0.58 -3.02
CA ILE A 91 5.46 -0.65 -4.34
C ILE A 91 5.63 0.70 -5.04
N ARG A 92 6.06 0.68 -6.30
CA ARG A 92 6.04 1.86 -7.17
C ARG A 92 5.04 1.65 -8.29
N LEU A 93 4.04 2.51 -8.36
CA LEU A 93 3.12 2.63 -9.48
C LEU A 93 3.59 3.77 -10.39
N VAL A 94 3.77 3.46 -11.68
CA VAL A 94 4.14 4.45 -12.71
C VAL A 94 3.03 4.49 -13.75
N LEU A 95 2.52 5.69 -14.05
CA LEU A 95 1.46 5.92 -15.03
C LEU A 95 1.98 6.81 -16.15
N ASP A 96 1.75 6.40 -17.40
CA ASP A 96 2.15 7.10 -18.64
C ASP A 96 3.64 7.53 -18.62
N ASP A 97 4.49 6.74 -17.94
CA ASP A 97 5.92 7.01 -17.75
C ASP A 97 6.24 8.39 -17.12
N THR A 98 5.25 9.04 -16.54
CA THR A 98 5.37 10.42 -16.02
C THR A 98 4.97 10.55 -14.57
N LEU A 99 3.90 9.93 -14.13
CA LEU A 99 3.39 10.02 -12.76
C LEU A 99 3.88 8.83 -11.93
N VAL A 100 4.41 9.11 -10.76
CA VAL A 100 4.98 8.08 -9.86
C VAL A 100 4.35 8.17 -8.48
N TYR A 101 3.95 7.01 -7.97
CA TYR A 101 3.47 6.81 -6.60
C TYR A 101 4.36 5.77 -5.93
N ASP A 102 5.22 6.22 -5.02
CA ASP A 102 6.03 5.37 -4.15
C ASP A 102 5.22 5.03 -2.90
N ILE A 103 4.76 3.80 -2.80
CA ILE A 103 3.89 3.29 -1.74
C ILE A 103 4.72 2.45 -0.78
N SER A 104 4.69 2.77 0.49
CA SER A 104 5.45 2.08 1.53
C SER A 104 4.73 2.10 2.88
N ASN A 105 5.27 1.40 3.86
CA ASN A 105 4.75 1.37 5.24
C ASN A 105 3.25 1.04 5.28
N ILE A 106 2.83 0.03 4.52
CA ILE A 106 1.45 -0.44 4.52
C ILE A 106 1.16 -1.08 5.88
N THR A 107 0.15 -0.58 6.58
CA THR A 107 -0.26 -1.06 7.90
C THR A 107 -1.63 -1.71 7.79
N LEU A 108 -1.70 -2.96 8.21
CA LEU A 108 -2.95 -3.69 8.34
C LEU A 108 -3.46 -3.60 9.76
N SER A 109 -4.76 -3.53 9.93
CA SER A 109 -5.43 -3.61 11.23
C SER A 109 -6.70 -4.42 11.14
N TRP A 110 -7.08 -4.99 12.28
CA TRP A 110 -8.32 -5.70 12.44
C TRP A 110 -9.49 -4.73 12.53
N PHE A 111 -10.52 -4.94 11.73
CA PHE A 111 -11.72 -4.13 11.68
C PHE A 111 -12.95 -4.95 12.05
N VAL A 112 -13.82 -4.38 12.85
CA VAL A 112 -15.10 -4.97 13.27
C VAL A 112 -16.23 -4.16 12.67
N ASP A 113 -16.90 -4.70 11.67
CA ASP A 113 -18.07 -4.07 11.05
C ASP A 113 -19.32 -4.33 11.88
N GLN A 114 -19.66 -3.36 12.70
CA GLN A 114 -20.86 -3.43 13.56
C GLN A 114 -22.19 -3.27 12.81
N LYS A 115 -22.16 -2.82 11.55
CA LYS A 115 -23.38 -2.60 10.75
C LYS A 115 -23.85 -3.88 10.07
N HIS A 116 -22.94 -4.80 9.79
CA HIS A 116 -23.26 -6.07 9.13
C HIS A 116 -23.17 -7.22 10.13
N TRP A 117 -24.28 -7.46 10.83
CA TRP A 117 -24.44 -8.63 11.71
C TRP A 117 -24.74 -9.86 10.86
N THR A 118 -23.97 -10.91 11.06
CA THR A 118 -24.26 -12.26 10.57
C THR A 118 -24.73 -13.13 11.72
N MET A 119 -25.19 -14.34 11.46
CA MET A 119 -25.59 -15.28 12.51
C MET A 119 -24.47 -15.61 13.52
N GLY A 120 -23.23 -15.29 13.21
CA GLY A 120 -22.03 -15.46 14.08
C GLY A 120 -21.58 -14.20 14.82
N GLY A 121 -22.31 -13.08 14.72
CA GLY A 121 -21.93 -11.80 15.32
C GLY A 121 -21.50 -10.75 14.29
N PRO A 122 -20.84 -9.64 14.69
CA PRO A 122 -20.35 -8.62 13.78
C PRO A 122 -19.29 -9.20 12.83
N ARG A 123 -19.28 -8.73 11.60
CA ARG A 123 -18.28 -9.15 10.62
C ARG A 123 -16.91 -8.60 10.99
N GLU A 124 -15.93 -9.49 11.11
CA GLU A 124 -14.55 -9.12 11.43
C GLU A 124 -13.64 -9.47 10.25
N TYR A 125 -12.76 -8.54 9.85
CA TYR A 125 -11.80 -8.74 8.77
C TYR A 125 -10.61 -7.77 8.85
N CYS A 126 -9.55 -8.07 8.13
CA CYS A 126 -8.40 -7.19 8.05
C CYS A 126 -8.62 -6.08 7.00
N ILE A 127 -8.11 -4.91 7.30
CA ILE A 127 -8.14 -3.74 6.42
C ILE A 127 -6.75 -3.11 6.30
N VAL A 128 -6.51 -2.41 5.21
CA VAL A 128 -5.41 -1.45 5.11
C VAL A 128 -5.83 -0.19 5.88
N SER A 129 -5.23 0.05 7.03
CA SER A 129 -5.55 1.19 7.89
C SER A 129 -4.71 2.43 7.59
N SER A 130 -3.48 2.26 7.11
CA SER A 130 -2.63 3.35 6.63
C SER A 130 -1.55 2.86 5.68
N LEU A 131 -1.06 3.80 4.87
CA LEU A 131 0.11 3.62 4.00
C LEU A 131 0.80 4.98 3.79
N LYS A 132 2.02 4.98 3.29
CA LYS A 132 2.68 6.20 2.82
C LYS A 132 2.73 6.21 1.30
N VAL A 133 2.36 7.34 0.70
CA VAL A 133 2.49 7.58 -0.74
C VAL A 133 3.38 8.79 -0.95
N ASN A 134 4.54 8.59 -1.58
CA ASN A 134 5.55 9.61 -1.77
C ASN A 134 5.91 10.34 -0.45
N GLY A 135 5.98 9.57 0.66
CA GLY A 135 6.29 10.07 2.00
C GLY A 135 5.11 10.66 2.78
N ARG A 136 3.95 10.91 2.15
CA ARG A 136 2.73 11.41 2.79
C ARG A 136 1.89 10.27 3.34
N ILE A 137 1.37 10.41 4.56
CA ILE A 137 0.53 9.39 5.19
C ILE A 137 -0.89 9.49 4.62
N VAL A 138 -1.38 8.37 4.10
CA VAL A 138 -2.78 8.16 3.73
C VAL A 138 -3.40 7.24 4.76
N ARG A 139 -4.53 7.64 5.32
CA ARG A 139 -5.31 6.85 6.26
C ARG A 139 -6.65 6.50 5.63
N GLY A 140 -7.16 5.33 5.92
CA GLY A 140 -8.44 4.90 5.40
C GLY A 140 -8.77 3.49 5.86
N THR A 141 -9.97 3.07 5.50
CA THR A 141 -10.45 1.71 5.70
C THR A 141 -10.75 1.14 4.32
N ILE A 142 -9.94 0.21 3.87
CA ILE A 142 -10.18 -0.51 2.62
C ILE A 142 -9.76 -1.96 2.82
N ASP A 143 -10.46 -2.89 2.17
CA ASP A 143 -10.14 -4.32 2.24
C ASP A 143 -8.68 -4.59 1.81
N VAL A 144 -8.10 -5.65 2.37
CA VAL A 144 -6.67 -5.97 2.18
C VAL A 144 -6.27 -6.21 0.72
N GLY A 145 -7.19 -6.63 -0.16
CA GLY A 145 -6.93 -6.78 -1.60
C GLY A 145 -6.67 -5.47 -2.35
N TYR A 146 -6.85 -4.31 -1.72
CA TYR A 146 -6.90 -3.02 -2.39
C TYR A 146 -5.99 -1.99 -1.74
N LEU A 147 -5.41 -1.08 -2.55
CA LEU A 147 -4.75 0.14 -2.08
C LEU A 147 -5.47 1.37 -2.63
N ARG A 148 -5.78 2.34 -1.77
CA ARG A 148 -6.47 3.57 -2.14
C ARG A 148 -5.69 4.79 -1.69
N PHE A 149 -5.48 5.74 -2.58
CA PHE A 149 -4.76 6.98 -2.31
C PHE A 149 -5.15 8.10 -3.27
N PRO A 150 -4.96 9.37 -2.89
CA PRO A 150 -5.35 10.50 -3.71
C PRO A 150 -4.31 10.84 -4.79
N HIS A 151 -4.80 11.35 -5.93
CA HIS A 151 -3.99 11.72 -7.10
C HIS A 151 -2.93 12.79 -6.78
N GLU A 152 -3.26 13.76 -5.96
CA GLU A 152 -2.34 14.86 -5.58
C GLU A 152 -1.08 14.39 -4.84
N HIS A 153 -0.99 13.11 -4.49
CA HIS A 153 0.24 12.50 -3.96
C HIS A 153 1.20 12.03 -5.05
N ALA A 154 0.86 12.14 -6.33
CA ALA A 154 1.76 11.83 -7.44
C ALA A 154 3.03 12.71 -7.40
N ARG A 155 4.13 12.15 -7.94
CA ARG A 155 5.33 12.91 -8.30
C ARG A 155 5.55 12.80 -9.80
N VAL A 156 6.04 13.87 -10.42
CA VAL A 156 6.44 13.84 -11.82
C VAL A 156 7.83 13.21 -11.92
N LEU A 157 7.99 12.19 -12.76
CA LEU A 157 9.24 11.42 -12.89
C LEU A 157 10.44 12.32 -13.21
N LYS A 158 10.27 13.36 -14.03
CA LYS A 158 11.33 14.32 -14.35
C LYS A 158 11.88 15.04 -13.11
N GLU A 159 11.03 15.31 -12.14
CA GLU A 159 11.43 15.94 -10.86
C GLU A 159 12.25 14.97 -10.01
N LEU A 160 11.86 13.70 -9.96
CA LEU A 160 12.64 12.66 -9.27
C LEU A 160 14.04 12.49 -9.86
N LEU A 161 14.16 12.48 -11.18
CA LEU A 161 15.47 12.39 -11.86
C LEU A 161 16.35 13.60 -11.55
N ARG A 162 15.81 14.82 -11.56
CA ARG A 162 16.55 16.04 -11.18
C ARG A 162 17.06 15.99 -9.73
N LEU A 163 16.23 15.51 -8.80
CA LEU A 163 16.62 15.37 -7.40
C LEU A 163 17.74 14.32 -7.22
N GLN A 164 17.70 13.23 -7.97
CA GLN A 164 18.77 12.22 -7.95
C GLN A 164 20.08 12.76 -8.54
N GLU A 165 20.03 13.51 -9.62
CA GLU A 165 21.21 14.16 -10.20
C GLU A 165 21.85 15.17 -9.23
N GLN A 166 21.05 15.96 -8.52
CA GLN A 166 21.54 16.93 -7.53
C GLN A 166 22.25 16.24 -6.35
N HIS A 167 21.80 15.05 -5.92
CA HIS A 167 22.43 14.29 -4.83
C HIS A 167 23.68 13.53 -5.26
N ASN A 168 23.84 13.25 -6.56
CA ASN A 168 24.99 12.56 -7.14
C ASN A 168 26.10 13.50 -7.64
N VAL A 169 26.02 14.79 -7.33
CA VAL A 169 27.13 15.73 -7.65
C VAL A 169 28.35 15.34 -6.83
N PRO A 170 29.45 14.85 -7.46
CA PRO A 170 30.65 14.50 -6.71
C PRO A 170 31.20 15.73 -6.00
N ILE A 171 31.41 15.63 -4.70
CA ILE A 171 32.09 16.64 -3.91
C ILE A 171 33.49 16.79 -4.51
N ARG A 172 33.71 17.81 -5.33
CA ARG A 172 35.05 18.16 -5.80
C ARG A 172 35.87 18.58 -4.59
N HIS A 173 36.67 17.66 -4.09
CA HIS A 173 37.74 18.02 -3.14
C HIS A 173 38.62 19.06 -3.80
N LYS A 174 38.48 20.32 -3.38
CA LYS A 174 39.48 21.33 -3.66
C LYS A 174 40.77 20.86 -2.99
N MET A 175 41.68 20.27 -3.77
CA MET A 175 43.07 20.11 -3.34
C MET A 175 43.64 21.51 -3.17
N VAL A 176 43.78 21.94 -1.90
CA VAL A 176 44.57 23.09 -1.55
C VAL A 176 46.04 22.67 -1.75
N LYS A 177 46.64 23.14 -2.84
CA LYS A 177 48.09 23.06 -3.01
C LYS A 177 48.73 23.99 -1.99
N LYS A 178 49.50 23.39 -1.09
CA LYS A 178 50.50 24.12 -0.30
C LYS A 178 51.75 24.39 -1.11
#